data_2fed4bb3ea4fd3f08899c3a5306a5ee2
#
_entry.id   2fed4bb3ea4fd3f08899c3a5306a5ee2
#
_cell.length_a   1.000
_cell.length_b   1.000
_cell.length_c   1.000
_cell.angle_alpha   90.00
_cell.angle_beta   90.00
_cell.angle_gamma   90.00
#
_symmetry.space_group_name_H-M   'P 1'
#
loop_
_entity.id
_entity.type
_entity.pdbx_description
1 polymer ?
#
loop_
_entity_poly.entity_id
_entity_poly.type
_entity_poly.pdbx_seq_one_letter_code
_entity_poly.pdbx_strand_id
1 'polypeptide(L)'
;MAAWNDRDTDAMAGLITDDIVWADPALPEPARGVPAVQEFMRASCRAFPDLRFGEPDPPALAVTGDVVLWGWYMEGTHRGPLDPPGFAPTGRHMRVDGFDQWTMRDGRIARYRAFYDMTDVARQLGIVPAPGSRAERGLVVLQRLQARLGR
;
A
#
# COMPACT_ATOMS: atom_id res chain seq x y z
N MET A 1 8.12 -1.47 -11.09
CA MET A 1 8.94 -2.07 -10.01
C MET A 1 10.28 -1.38 -9.84
N ALA A 2 11.10 -1.23 -10.89
CA ALA A 2 12.42 -0.59 -10.76
C ALA A 2 12.37 0.75 -10.00
N ALA A 3 11.52 1.69 -10.40
CA ALA A 3 11.40 2.98 -9.72
C ALA A 3 11.19 2.87 -8.21
N TRP A 4 10.36 1.91 -7.75
CA TRP A 4 10.16 1.64 -6.31
C TRP A 4 11.41 1.06 -5.65
N ASN A 5 12.03 0.04 -6.27
CA ASN A 5 13.19 -0.66 -5.70
C ASN A 5 14.43 0.25 -5.65
N ASP A 6 14.57 1.14 -6.64
CA ASP A 6 15.65 2.11 -6.73
C ASP A 6 15.35 3.42 -5.97
N ARG A 7 14.11 3.55 -5.43
CA ARG A 7 13.61 4.77 -4.76
C ARG A 7 13.67 6.01 -5.65
N ASP A 8 13.58 5.81 -6.95
CA ASP A 8 13.68 6.85 -7.96
C ASP A 8 12.32 7.49 -8.22
N THR A 9 12.06 8.59 -7.53
CA THR A 9 10.81 9.34 -7.68
C THR A 9 10.70 10.07 -9.02
N ASP A 10 11.82 10.35 -9.70
CA ASP A 10 11.81 10.99 -11.00
C ASP A 10 11.54 9.97 -12.11
N ALA A 11 12.10 8.76 -11.99
CA ALA A 11 11.71 7.65 -12.85
C ALA A 11 10.21 7.33 -12.70
N MET A 12 9.65 7.37 -11.47
CA MET A 12 8.21 7.21 -11.25
C MET A 12 7.43 8.31 -11.96
N ALA A 13 7.85 9.57 -11.88
CA ALA A 13 7.20 10.70 -12.56
C ALA A 13 7.14 10.49 -14.08
N GLY A 14 8.18 9.91 -14.69
CA GLY A 14 8.22 9.58 -16.11
C GLY A 14 7.21 8.50 -16.55
N LEU A 15 6.76 7.65 -15.64
CA LEU A 15 5.84 6.55 -15.92
C LEU A 15 4.35 6.94 -15.82
N ILE A 16 4.03 8.05 -15.19
CA ILE A 16 2.67 8.49 -14.90
C ILE A 16 2.33 9.79 -15.63
N THR A 17 1.04 10.05 -15.85
CA THR A 17 0.59 11.32 -16.44
C THR A 17 0.54 12.42 -15.39
N ASP A 18 0.58 13.68 -15.82
CA ASP A 18 0.56 14.83 -14.90
C ASP A 18 -0.70 14.91 -14.04
N ASP A 19 -1.84 14.41 -14.57
CA ASP A 19 -3.14 14.34 -13.93
C ASP A 19 -3.45 12.96 -13.31
N ILE A 20 -2.43 12.17 -13.02
CA ILE A 20 -2.56 10.83 -12.41
C ILE A 20 -3.53 10.82 -11.22
N VAL A 21 -4.35 9.78 -11.15
CA VAL A 21 -5.13 9.44 -9.94
C VAL A 21 -4.63 8.10 -9.42
N TRP A 22 -4.02 8.13 -8.25
CA TRP A 22 -3.36 6.98 -7.61
C TRP A 22 -4.14 6.55 -6.37
N ALA A 23 -4.85 5.44 -6.47
CA ALA A 23 -5.60 4.85 -5.36
C ALA A 23 -4.81 3.70 -4.74
N ASP A 24 -4.51 3.81 -3.45
CA ASP A 24 -3.79 2.79 -2.69
C ASP A 24 -4.48 2.58 -1.33
N PRO A 25 -4.63 1.33 -0.84
CA PRO A 25 -5.23 1.05 0.46
C PRO A 25 -4.53 1.72 1.66
N ALA A 26 -3.26 2.10 1.53
CA ALA A 26 -2.53 2.84 2.56
C ALA A 26 -2.87 4.34 2.60
N LEU A 27 -3.56 4.86 1.59
CA LEU A 27 -3.96 6.26 1.51
C LEU A 27 -5.42 6.43 1.92
N PRO A 28 -5.77 7.44 2.75
CA PRO A 28 -7.16 7.74 3.11
C PRO A 28 -7.98 8.21 1.91
N GLU A 29 -7.33 8.89 0.96
CA GLU A 29 -7.90 9.35 -0.31
C GLU A 29 -6.88 9.17 -1.44
N PRO A 30 -7.30 9.00 -2.70
CA PRO A 30 -6.38 8.87 -3.81
C PRO A 30 -5.43 10.07 -3.95
N ALA A 31 -4.14 9.81 -4.10
CA ALA A 31 -3.17 10.85 -4.45
C ALA A 31 -3.42 11.34 -5.88
N ARG A 32 -3.30 12.66 -6.09
CA ARG A 32 -3.57 13.30 -7.37
C ARG A 32 -2.39 14.12 -7.84
N GLY A 33 -1.98 13.89 -9.07
CA GLY A 33 -0.83 14.52 -9.70
C GLY A 33 0.52 13.95 -9.24
N VAL A 34 1.54 14.20 -10.03
CA VAL A 34 2.88 13.65 -9.84
C VAL A 34 3.46 13.97 -8.45
N PRO A 35 3.38 15.20 -7.91
CA PRO A 35 3.99 15.50 -6.61
C PRO A 35 3.40 14.69 -5.46
N ALA A 36 2.09 14.42 -5.48
CA ALA A 36 1.44 13.63 -4.43
C ALA A 36 1.87 12.16 -4.47
N VAL A 37 2.04 11.58 -5.67
CA VAL A 37 2.54 10.21 -5.84
C VAL A 37 3.99 10.10 -5.39
N GLN A 38 4.84 11.07 -5.74
CA GLN A 38 6.24 11.11 -5.30
C GLN A 38 6.34 11.21 -3.77
N GLU A 39 5.48 12.01 -3.12
CA GLU A 39 5.48 12.11 -1.65
C GLU A 39 4.99 10.81 -0.99
N PHE A 40 3.95 10.18 -1.54
CA PHE A 40 3.52 8.84 -1.07
C PHE A 40 4.68 7.82 -1.16
N MET A 41 5.40 7.81 -2.27
CA MET A 41 6.55 6.94 -2.45
C MET A 41 7.66 7.23 -1.42
N ARG A 42 7.99 8.52 -1.19
CA ARG A 42 8.99 8.91 -0.17
C ARG A 42 8.54 8.51 1.24
N ALA A 43 7.27 8.73 1.57
CA ALA A 43 6.71 8.36 2.88
C ALA A 43 6.79 6.84 3.10
N SER A 44 6.44 6.04 2.10
CA SER A 44 6.55 4.58 2.13
C SER A 44 8.00 4.11 2.33
N CYS A 45 8.95 4.71 1.61
CA CYS A 45 10.37 4.39 1.77
C CYS A 45 10.95 4.86 3.12
N ARG A 46 10.41 5.93 3.72
CA ARG A 46 10.79 6.32 5.10
C ARG A 46 10.26 5.31 6.12
N ALA A 47 9.01 4.85 5.96
CA ALA A 47 8.42 3.87 6.85
C ALA A 47 9.11 2.49 6.75
N PHE A 48 9.47 2.10 5.53
CA PHE A 48 10.12 0.82 5.19
C PHE A 48 11.39 1.07 4.39
N PRO A 49 12.54 1.34 5.04
CA PRO A 49 13.79 1.67 4.33
C PRO A 49 14.32 0.53 3.44
N ASP A 50 13.91 -0.69 3.70
CA ASP A 50 14.21 -1.92 2.95
C ASP A 50 13.05 -2.39 2.07
N LEU A 51 12.04 -1.53 1.80
CA LEU A 51 10.89 -1.87 0.95
C LEU A 51 11.35 -2.38 -0.40
N ARG A 52 10.84 -3.53 -0.78
CA ARG A 52 11.13 -4.19 -2.03
C ARG A 52 9.88 -4.79 -2.65
N PHE A 53 9.75 -4.60 -3.95
CA PHE A 53 8.75 -5.25 -4.77
C PHE A 53 9.40 -6.37 -5.60
N GLY A 54 8.67 -7.46 -5.79
CA GLY A 54 9.04 -8.55 -6.66
C GLY A 54 7.83 -9.10 -7.43
N GLU A 55 8.10 -9.93 -8.42
CA GLU A 55 7.08 -10.61 -9.21
C GLU A 55 6.80 -12.00 -8.67
N PRO A 56 5.55 -12.49 -8.70
CA PRO A 56 5.25 -13.88 -8.43
C PRO A 56 5.85 -14.80 -9.51
N ASP A 57 6.06 -16.04 -9.18
CA ASP A 57 6.47 -17.07 -10.15
C ASP A 57 5.35 -18.13 -10.24
N PRO A 58 4.69 -18.29 -11.41
CA PRO A 58 4.88 -17.52 -12.66
C PRO A 58 4.39 -16.07 -12.57
N PRO A 59 4.90 -15.15 -13.40
CA PRO A 59 4.45 -13.77 -13.45
C PRO A 59 2.95 -13.68 -13.78
N ALA A 60 2.24 -12.81 -13.05
CA ALA A 60 0.81 -12.57 -13.24
C ALA A 60 0.58 -11.24 -13.96
N LEU A 61 0.30 -11.30 -15.26
CA LEU A 61 0.05 -10.13 -16.10
C LEU A 61 -1.13 -10.39 -17.03
N ALA A 62 -2.08 -9.46 -17.08
CA ALA A 62 -3.15 -9.44 -18.07
C ALA A 62 -3.31 -8.04 -18.65
N VAL A 63 -3.58 -7.96 -19.97
CA VAL A 63 -3.79 -6.71 -20.69
C VAL A 63 -5.07 -6.81 -21.50
N THR A 64 -5.93 -5.79 -21.40
CA THR A 64 -7.14 -5.68 -22.20
C THR A 64 -7.40 -4.20 -22.53
N GLY A 65 -7.31 -3.84 -23.82
CA GLY A 65 -7.34 -2.43 -24.25
C GLY A 65 -6.22 -1.65 -23.56
N ASP A 66 -6.60 -0.56 -22.92
CA ASP A 66 -5.70 0.33 -22.17
C ASP A 66 -5.52 -0.11 -20.71
N VAL A 67 -6.13 -1.22 -20.28
CA VAL A 67 -6.06 -1.69 -18.90
C VAL A 67 -5.01 -2.78 -18.77
N VAL A 68 -4.11 -2.62 -17.80
CA VAL A 68 -3.11 -3.61 -17.39
C VAL A 68 -3.41 -4.04 -15.97
N LEU A 69 -3.44 -5.35 -15.73
CA LEU A 69 -3.42 -5.95 -14.41
C LEU A 69 -2.07 -6.61 -14.19
N TRP A 70 -1.41 -6.28 -13.11
CA TRP A 70 -0.08 -6.79 -12.80
C TRP A 70 0.04 -7.26 -11.35
N GLY A 71 0.32 -8.54 -11.18
CA GLY A 71 0.55 -9.15 -9.87
C GLY A 71 1.96 -8.90 -9.37
N TRP A 72 2.08 -8.67 -8.07
CA TRP A 72 3.35 -8.43 -7.38
C TRP A 72 3.29 -8.93 -5.93
N TYR A 73 4.44 -9.01 -5.30
CA TYR A 73 4.55 -8.98 -3.84
C TYR A 73 5.39 -7.79 -3.39
N MET A 74 5.13 -7.29 -2.20
CA MET A 74 6.02 -6.36 -1.52
C MET A 74 6.39 -6.88 -0.13
N GLU A 75 7.59 -6.54 0.31
CA GLU A 75 8.11 -6.88 1.63
C GLU A 75 8.97 -5.76 2.18
N GLY A 76 9.05 -5.65 3.50
CA GLY A 76 9.87 -4.64 4.17
C GLY A 76 9.72 -4.65 5.68
N THR A 77 10.62 -3.97 6.36
CA THR A 77 10.66 -3.84 7.82
C THR A 77 10.24 -2.45 8.25
N HIS A 78 9.23 -2.35 9.10
CA HIS A 78 8.69 -1.08 9.61
C HIS A 78 9.67 -0.42 10.58
N ARG A 79 10.50 0.49 10.07
CA ARG A 79 11.57 1.18 10.81
C ARG A 79 11.39 2.69 10.93
N GLY A 80 10.49 3.28 10.17
CA GLY A 80 10.13 4.69 10.25
C GLY A 80 8.63 4.88 10.57
N PRO A 81 8.17 6.10 10.83
CA PRO A 81 6.75 6.35 11.08
C PRO A 81 5.91 6.03 9.84
N LEU A 82 4.77 5.35 10.04
CA LEU A 82 3.77 5.13 9.00
C LEU A 82 2.77 6.29 9.06
N ASP A 83 2.97 7.28 8.22
CA ASP A 83 2.22 8.54 8.23
C ASP A 83 1.61 8.84 6.85
N PRO A 84 0.29 9.06 6.74
CA PRO A 84 -0.71 8.95 7.80
C PRO A 84 -0.95 7.50 8.25
N PRO A 85 -1.50 7.22 9.46
CA PRO A 85 -1.93 8.18 10.50
C PRO A 85 -0.87 8.52 11.56
N GLY A 86 0.39 8.10 11.41
CA GLY A 86 1.46 8.38 12.36
C GLY A 86 1.77 7.24 13.34
N PHE A 87 1.60 5.96 12.91
CA PHE A 87 2.02 4.81 13.71
C PHE A 87 3.53 4.79 13.91
N ALA A 88 3.94 4.61 15.16
CA ALA A 88 5.36 4.45 15.51
C ALA A 88 5.95 3.17 14.90
N PRO A 89 7.24 3.16 14.55
CA PRO A 89 7.91 1.99 13.98
C PRO A 89 7.86 0.80 14.95
N THR A 90 7.50 -0.36 14.44
CA THR A 90 7.35 -1.59 15.23
C THR A 90 8.56 -2.52 15.13
N GLY A 91 9.46 -2.28 14.18
CA GLY A 91 10.59 -3.15 13.86
C GLY A 91 10.18 -4.49 13.21
N ARG A 92 8.90 -4.69 12.94
CA ARG A 92 8.39 -5.94 12.36
C ARG A 92 8.53 -5.94 10.86
N HIS A 93 8.78 -7.11 10.32
CA HIS A 93 8.76 -7.38 8.88
C HIS A 93 7.34 -7.72 8.42
N MET A 94 7.01 -7.29 7.20
CA MET A 94 5.78 -7.69 6.52
C MET A 94 6.10 -8.18 5.10
N ARG A 95 5.27 -9.09 4.59
CA ARG A 95 5.19 -9.46 3.18
C ARG A 95 3.72 -9.62 2.79
N VAL A 96 3.34 -9.04 1.67
CA VAL A 96 1.98 -9.15 1.15
C VAL A 96 2.02 -9.29 -0.37
N ASP A 97 1.15 -10.15 -0.89
CA ASP A 97 0.90 -10.26 -2.32
C ASP A 97 -0.24 -9.32 -2.71
N GLY A 98 -0.18 -8.80 -3.92
CA GLY A 98 -1.18 -7.90 -4.43
C GLY A 98 -1.19 -7.83 -5.95
N PHE A 99 -2.04 -7.01 -6.48
CA PHE A 99 -2.04 -6.66 -7.89
C PHE A 99 -2.42 -5.21 -8.08
N ASP A 100 -1.91 -4.64 -9.16
CA ASP A 100 -2.26 -3.31 -9.62
C ASP A 100 -3.20 -3.39 -10.82
N GLN A 101 -4.08 -2.43 -10.89
CA GLN A 101 -4.82 -2.09 -12.10
C GLN A 101 -4.34 -0.73 -12.60
N TRP A 102 -3.80 -0.70 -13.80
CA TRP A 102 -3.42 0.53 -14.49
C TRP A 102 -4.36 0.82 -15.63
N THR A 103 -4.77 2.08 -15.80
CA THR A 103 -5.34 2.57 -17.06
C THR A 103 -4.28 3.41 -17.75
N MET A 104 -3.90 2.98 -18.94
CA MET A 104 -2.85 3.62 -19.73
C MET A 104 -3.42 4.74 -20.61
N ARG A 105 -2.63 5.80 -20.80
CA ARG A 105 -2.89 6.87 -21.77
C ARG A 105 -1.55 7.36 -22.33
N ASP A 106 -1.39 7.32 -23.65
CA ASP A 106 -0.18 7.75 -24.35
C ASP A 106 1.12 7.10 -23.78
N GLY A 107 1.05 5.80 -23.46
CA GLY A 107 2.17 5.03 -22.93
C GLY A 107 2.50 5.30 -21.45
N ARG A 108 1.71 6.13 -20.74
CA ARG A 108 1.87 6.42 -19.32
C ARG A 108 0.63 5.99 -18.53
N ILE A 109 0.80 5.76 -17.23
CA ILE A 109 -0.29 5.40 -16.31
C ILE A 109 -1.08 6.66 -15.97
N ALA A 110 -2.36 6.71 -16.39
CA ALA A 110 -3.26 7.82 -16.08
C ALA A 110 -4.14 7.53 -14.85
N ARG A 111 -4.40 6.25 -14.56
CA ARG A 111 -5.05 5.79 -13.33
C ARG A 111 -4.31 4.57 -12.80
N TYR A 112 -4.09 4.57 -11.49
CA TYR A 112 -3.51 3.47 -10.76
C TYR A 112 -4.43 3.06 -9.62
N ARG A 113 -4.58 1.78 -9.42
CA ARG A 113 -5.28 1.23 -8.26
C ARG A 113 -4.58 -0.04 -7.78
N ALA A 114 -4.13 -0.02 -6.53
CA ALA A 114 -3.58 -1.18 -5.86
C ALA A 114 -4.67 -1.98 -5.14
N PHE A 115 -4.48 -3.31 -5.10
CA PHE A 115 -5.32 -4.25 -4.37
C PHE A 115 -4.43 -5.20 -3.56
N TYR A 116 -4.49 -5.10 -2.25
CA TYR A 116 -3.82 -6.01 -1.32
C TYR A 116 -4.52 -5.97 0.04
N ASP A 117 -4.27 -6.96 0.88
CA ASP A 117 -4.87 -7.03 2.23
C ASP A 117 -4.11 -6.12 3.22
N MET A 118 -4.58 -4.87 3.32
CA MET A 118 -4.04 -3.92 4.29
C MET A 118 -4.27 -4.36 5.74
N THR A 119 -5.31 -5.18 6.00
CA THR A 119 -5.54 -5.73 7.34
C THR A 119 -4.48 -6.76 7.70
N ASP A 120 -4.06 -7.57 6.73
CA ASP A 120 -2.98 -8.52 6.94
C ASP A 120 -1.65 -7.80 7.20
N VAL A 121 -1.33 -6.76 6.40
CA VAL A 121 -0.17 -5.88 6.67
C VAL A 121 -0.21 -5.33 8.10
N ALA A 122 -1.34 -4.75 8.51
CA ALA A 122 -1.50 -4.18 9.85
C ALA A 122 -1.35 -5.23 10.97
N ARG A 123 -1.78 -6.48 10.74
CA ARG A 123 -1.57 -7.60 11.66
C ARG A 123 -0.11 -8.02 11.75
N GLN A 124 0.56 -8.18 10.62
CA GLN A 124 1.99 -8.52 10.57
C GLN A 124 2.82 -7.47 11.30
N LEU A 125 2.50 -6.19 11.13
CA LEU A 125 3.12 -5.07 11.84
C LEU A 125 2.74 -4.99 13.32
N GLY A 126 1.70 -5.71 13.76
CA GLY A 126 1.20 -5.68 15.14
C GLY A 126 0.42 -4.42 15.50
N ILE A 127 -0.03 -3.67 14.50
CA ILE A 127 -0.92 -2.50 14.64
C ILE A 127 -2.34 -2.96 14.96
N VAL A 128 -2.77 -4.06 14.33
CA VAL A 128 -4.05 -4.72 14.58
C VAL A 128 -3.80 -6.05 15.28
N PRO A 129 -4.61 -6.41 16.31
CA PRO A 129 -4.47 -7.67 17.02
C PRO A 129 -4.60 -8.89 16.10
N ALA A 130 -3.82 -9.93 16.40
CA ALA A 130 -3.95 -11.21 15.72
C ALA A 130 -5.33 -11.86 15.99
N PRO A 131 -5.93 -12.58 15.03
CA PRO A 131 -7.18 -13.31 15.20
C PRO A 131 -7.10 -14.29 16.39
N GLY A 132 -8.14 -14.34 17.22
CA GLY A 132 -8.23 -15.20 18.39
C GLY A 132 -7.41 -14.73 19.59
N SER A 133 -6.66 -13.63 19.49
CA SER A 133 -5.83 -13.10 20.58
C SER A 133 -6.67 -12.52 21.74
N ARG A 134 -6.03 -12.37 22.93
CA ARG A 134 -6.68 -11.68 24.06
C ARG A 134 -6.99 -10.22 23.75
N ALA A 135 -6.13 -9.56 22.97
CA ALA A 135 -6.32 -8.17 22.55
C ALA A 135 -7.52 -8.02 21.60
N GLU A 136 -7.71 -8.95 20.65
CA GLU A 136 -8.90 -8.95 19.78
C GLU A 136 -10.19 -9.15 20.60
N ARG A 137 -10.18 -10.08 21.57
CA ARG A 137 -11.34 -10.26 22.48
C ARG A 137 -11.66 -8.99 23.26
N GLY A 138 -10.62 -8.26 23.72
CA GLY A 138 -10.79 -6.97 24.37
C GLY A 138 -11.43 -5.92 23.45
N LEU A 139 -10.99 -5.83 22.20
CA LEU A 139 -11.61 -4.95 21.18
C LEU A 139 -13.08 -5.29 20.92
N VAL A 140 -13.43 -6.57 20.82
CA VAL A 140 -14.82 -7.00 20.65
C VAL A 140 -15.69 -6.57 21.84
N VAL A 141 -15.18 -6.69 23.06
CA VAL A 141 -15.91 -6.23 24.28
C VAL A 141 -16.11 -4.71 24.23
N LEU A 142 -15.06 -3.95 23.89
CA LEU A 142 -15.13 -2.49 23.78
C LEU A 142 -16.15 -2.07 22.71
N GLN A 143 -16.09 -2.65 21.54
CA GLN A 143 -17.02 -2.37 20.44
C GLN A 143 -18.48 -2.65 20.84
N ARG A 144 -18.74 -3.78 21.54
CA ARG A 144 -20.08 -4.11 22.04
C ARG A 144 -20.60 -3.10 23.05
N LEU A 145 -19.71 -2.57 23.92
CA LEU A 145 -20.08 -1.51 24.88
C LEU A 145 -20.42 -0.20 24.15
N GLN A 146 -19.58 0.22 23.21
CA GLN A 146 -19.83 1.41 22.39
C GLN A 146 -21.15 1.32 21.60
N ALA A 147 -21.45 0.17 21.01
CA ALA A 147 -22.68 -0.05 20.28
C ALA A 147 -23.96 -0.02 21.18
N ARG A 148 -23.83 -0.23 22.49
CA ARG A 148 -24.94 -0.09 23.45
C ARG A 148 -25.12 1.36 23.91
N LEU A 149 -24.04 2.13 24.00
CA LEU A 149 -24.07 3.54 24.45
C LEU A 149 -24.47 4.51 23.32
N GLY A 150 -24.29 4.13 22.08
CA GLY A 150 -24.67 4.90 20.90
C GLY A 150 -26.10 4.67 20.39
N ARG A 151 -26.90 3.93 21.15
CA ARG A 151 -28.35 3.76 20.95
C ARG A 151 -29.13 4.54 21.99
#